data_58714fefc47914b5a75e424018c60224
#
_entry.id   58714fefc47914b5a75e424018c60224
#
_cell.length_a   1.000
_cell.length_b   1.000
_cell.length_c   1.000
_cell.angle_alpha   90.00
_cell.angle_beta   90.00
_cell.angle_gamma   90.00
#
_symmetry.space_group_name_H-M   'P 1'
#
loop_
_entity.id
_entity.type
_entity.pdbx_description
1 polymer ?
#
loop_
_entity_poly.entity_id
_entity_poly.type
_entity_poly.pdbx_seq_one_letter_code
_entity_poly.pdbx_strand_id
1 'polypeptide(L)'
;MCAFACLAVLAGCLTMQSTDPGKINFRIPAGSKLVLNRQLTIPAGVAHVILQHGAPGPAANEWEVNCRFEVRNLGPRVIQPDTFLITSSGSQRDWVNQPSTMRFYKVFYLKSEREPDIMPMYCQYWSDPLIGRPITIRQVQEALGDYFTFEFAQ
;
A
#
# COMPACT_ATOMS: atom_id res chain seq x y z
N MET A 1 -13.03 46.28 -39.38
CA MET A 1 -11.98 45.56 -38.65
C MET A 1 -12.66 44.71 -37.57
N CYS A 2 -12.90 43.41 -37.87
CA CYS A 2 -13.53 42.48 -36.92
C CYS A 2 -12.41 41.69 -36.22
N ALA A 3 -12.24 41.89 -34.89
CA ALA A 3 -11.35 41.11 -34.08
C ALA A 3 -12.03 39.81 -33.64
N PHE A 4 -11.59 38.67 -34.18
CA PHE A 4 -12.00 37.33 -33.74
C PHE A 4 -11.23 36.98 -32.47
N ALA A 5 -11.93 36.93 -31.34
CA ALA A 5 -11.37 36.40 -30.11
C ALA A 5 -11.47 34.87 -30.13
N CYS A 6 -10.33 34.16 -30.31
CA CYS A 6 -10.24 32.71 -30.12
C CYS A 6 -10.29 32.38 -28.63
N LEU A 7 -11.43 31.90 -28.12
CA LEU A 7 -11.48 31.22 -26.81
C LEU A 7 -10.87 29.82 -26.98
N ALA A 8 -9.67 29.62 -26.45
CA ALA A 8 -9.09 28.30 -26.29
C ALA A 8 -9.75 27.59 -25.10
N VAL A 9 -10.64 26.65 -25.40
CA VAL A 9 -11.20 25.75 -24.38
C VAL A 9 -10.14 24.73 -24.03
N LEU A 10 -9.47 24.90 -22.87
CA LEU A 10 -8.61 23.91 -22.28
C LEU A 10 -9.48 22.76 -21.71
N ALA A 11 -9.74 21.75 -22.54
CA ALA A 11 -10.29 20.49 -22.08
C ALA A 11 -9.26 19.77 -21.22
N GLY A 12 -9.23 20.07 -19.91
CA GLY A 12 -8.44 19.30 -18.95
C GLY A 12 -8.99 17.87 -18.90
N CYS A 13 -8.16 16.86 -19.22
CA CYS A 13 -8.47 15.48 -18.97
C CYS A 13 -8.62 15.28 -17.46
N LEU A 14 -9.85 15.36 -16.96
CA LEU A 14 -10.19 14.93 -15.59
C LEU A 14 -10.07 13.41 -15.58
N THR A 15 -8.95 12.90 -15.12
CA THR A 15 -8.84 11.49 -14.75
C THR A 15 -9.80 11.23 -13.60
N MET A 16 -10.94 10.62 -13.90
CA MET A 16 -11.94 10.27 -12.88
C MET A 16 -11.30 9.31 -11.88
N GLN A 17 -11.03 9.82 -10.68
CA GLN A 17 -10.58 9.03 -9.55
C GLN A 17 -11.76 8.16 -9.09
N SER A 18 -11.52 6.85 -8.93
CA SER A 18 -12.53 5.94 -8.40
C SER A 18 -12.69 6.12 -6.89
N THR A 19 -13.92 6.01 -6.40
CA THR A 19 -14.22 5.89 -4.96
C THR A 19 -14.25 4.44 -4.48
N ASP A 20 -14.15 3.46 -5.40
CA ASP A 20 -14.15 2.02 -5.09
C ASP A 20 -12.72 1.53 -4.82
N PRO A 21 -12.40 1.04 -3.60
CA PRO A 21 -11.10 0.46 -3.25
C PRO A 21 -10.72 -0.77 -4.08
N GLY A 22 -11.67 -1.42 -4.74
CA GLY A 22 -11.44 -2.53 -5.68
C GLY A 22 -10.94 -2.12 -7.06
N LYS A 23 -10.84 -0.83 -7.35
CA LYS A 23 -10.36 -0.33 -8.63
C LYS A 23 -8.89 0.09 -8.56
N ILE A 24 -8.15 -0.16 -9.65
CA ILE A 24 -6.72 0.19 -9.74
C ILE A 24 -6.45 1.70 -9.72
N ASN A 25 -7.44 2.51 -10.13
CA ASN A 25 -7.38 3.97 -10.11
C ASN A 25 -7.94 4.60 -8.82
N PHE A 26 -8.29 3.80 -7.81
CA PHE A 26 -8.59 4.31 -6.48
C PHE A 26 -7.33 4.91 -5.85
N ARG A 27 -7.44 6.10 -5.33
CA ARG A 27 -6.38 6.78 -4.59
C ARG A 27 -6.82 6.97 -3.14
N ILE A 28 -5.93 6.67 -2.22
CA ILE A 28 -6.18 6.92 -0.80
C ILE A 28 -6.24 8.44 -0.58
N PRO A 29 -7.34 8.97 -0.02
CA PRO A 29 -7.45 10.39 0.31
C PRO A 29 -6.38 10.81 1.31
N ALA A 30 -5.89 12.06 1.20
CA ALA A 30 -4.97 12.61 2.17
C ALA A 30 -5.62 12.66 3.57
N GLY A 31 -4.88 12.31 4.60
CA GLY A 31 -5.39 12.22 5.98
C GLY A 31 -6.06 10.89 6.34
N SER A 32 -6.12 9.94 5.40
CA SER A 32 -6.56 8.58 5.70
C SER A 32 -5.60 7.90 6.69
N LYS A 33 -6.12 6.90 7.38
CA LYS A 33 -5.39 6.19 8.44
C LYS A 33 -5.37 4.69 8.16
N LEU A 34 -4.34 4.03 8.68
CA LEU A 34 -4.23 2.59 8.78
C LEU A 34 -4.23 2.23 10.27
N VAL A 35 -5.26 1.55 10.72
CA VAL A 35 -5.45 1.19 12.14
C VAL A 35 -4.99 -0.24 12.34
N LEU A 36 -4.01 -0.45 13.23
CA LEU A 36 -3.62 -1.76 13.73
C LEU A 36 -4.58 -2.15 14.86
N ASN A 37 -5.41 -3.17 14.62
CA ASN A 37 -6.46 -3.61 15.55
C ASN A 37 -5.97 -4.59 16.61
N ARG A 38 -4.89 -5.32 16.33
CA ARG A 38 -4.33 -6.37 17.18
C ARG A 38 -2.83 -6.16 17.33
N GLN A 39 -2.27 -6.59 18.46
CA GLN A 39 -0.82 -6.58 18.62
C GLN A 39 -0.15 -7.38 17.52
N LEU A 40 1.01 -6.91 17.08
CA LEU A 40 1.82 -7.50 16.03
C LEU A 40 3.21 -7.78 16.56
N THR A 41 3.65 -9.05 16.52
CA THR A 41 4.95 -9.44 17.02
C THR A 41 5.97 -9.43 15.90
N ILE A 42 7.03 -8.64 16.05
CA ILE A 42 8.22 -8.68 15.20
C ILE A 42 9.19 -9.70 15.81
N PRO A 43 9.56 -10.78 15.09
CA PRO A 43 10.44 -11.82 15.61
C PRO A 43 11.85 -11.32 15.90
N ALA A 44 12.59 -12.08 16.70
CA ALA A 44 13.99 -11.81 16.98
C ALA A 44 14.84 -11.83 15.70
N GLY A 45 15.77 -10.89 15.59
CA GLY A 45 16.75 -10.82 14.50
C GLY A 45 16.21 -10.30 13.16
N VAL A 46 14.93 -9.93 13.09
CA VAL A 46 14.32 -9.28 11.90
C VAL A 46 13.64 -7.97 12.30
N ALA A 47 13.42 -7.09 11.33
CA ALA A 47 12.79 -5.80 11.54
C ALA A 47 11.37 -5.73 10.97
N HIS A 48 10.78 -6.87 10.61
CA HIS A 48 9.48 -6.89 9.92
C HIS A 48 8.65 -8.12 10.29
N VAL A 49 7.38 -8.03 9.96
CA VAL A 49 6.46 -9.16 9.89
C VAL A 49 5.73 -9.10 8.56
N ILE A 50 5.46 -10.27 7.98
CA ILE A 50 4.72 -10.40 6.72
C ILE A 50 3.30 -10.81 7.05
N LEU A 51 2.33 -10.16 6.41
CA LEU A 51 0.91 -10.53 6.48
C LEU A 51 0.45 -11.02 5.10
N GLN A 52 -0.19 -12.16 5.09
CA GLN A 52 -0.80 -12.76 3.91
C GLN A 52 -2.06 -13.53 4.32
N HIS A 53 -3.15 -13.42 3.55
CA HIS A 53 -4.44 -14.05 3.87
C HIS A 53 -4.98 -13.72 5.28
N GLY A 54 -4.70 -12.51 5.76
CA GLY A 54 -5.13 -12.07 7.09
C GLY A 54 -4.34 -12.65 8.26
N ALA A 55 -3.20 -13.27 8.02
CA ALA A 55 -2.36 -13.87 9.07
C ALA A 55 -0.91 -13.38 8.99
N PRO A 56 -0.25 -13.11 10.13
CA PRO A 56 1.17 -12.83 10.18
C PRO A 56 1.98 -14.13 10.04
N GLY A 57 3.12 -14.05 9.35
CA GLY A 57 4.02 -15.19 9.15
C GLY A 57 5.45 -14.78 8.90
N PRO A 58 6.38 -15.75 8.94
CA PRO A 58 7.81 -15.51 8.71
C PRO A 58 8.16 -15.39 7.21
N ALA A 59 7.29 -15.87 6.33
CA ALA A 59 7.47 -15.90 4.88
C ALA A 59 6.10 -15.79 4.18
N ALA A 60 6.13 -15.47 2.90
CA ALA A 60 4.94 -15.40 2.06
C ALA A 60 5.13 -16.18 0.76
N ASN A 61 4.02 -16.55 0.12
CA ASN A 61 3.98 -16.90 -1.28
C ASN A 61 4.05 -15.59 -2.09
N GLU A 62 5.18 -15.32 -2.74
CA GLU A 62 5.41 -14.08 -3.48
C GLU A 62 4.52 -13.93 -4.73
N TRP A 63 3.89 -15.01 -5.21
CA TRP A 63 2.94 -14.98 -6.33
C TRP A 63 1.53 -14.53 -5.93
N GLU A 64 1.32 -14.31 -4.64
CA GLU A 64 0.08 -13.81 -4.08
C GLU A 64 0.35 -12.54 -3.28
N VAL A 65 -0.67 -11.67 -3.18
CA VAL A 65 -0.50 -10.40 -2.47
C VAL A 65 -0.15 -10.66 -1.01
N ASN A 66 0.95 -10.06 -0.58
CA ASN A 66 1.43 -10.05 0.79
C ASN A 66 1.86 -8.64 1.18
N CYS A 67 1.81 -8.32 2.47
CA CYS A 67 2.18 -7.02 3.01
C CYS A 67 3.29 -7.19 4.04
N ARG A 68 4.33 -6.37 3.96
CA ARG A 68 5.41 -6.29 4.93
C ARG A 68 5.24 -5.03 5.76
N PHE A 69 4.97 -5.23 7.06
CA PHE A 69 5.03 -4.18 8.06
C PHE A 69 6.42 -4.16 8.67
N GLU A 70 7.10 -3.04 8.61
CA GLU A 70 8.52 -2.94 8.92
C GLU A 70 8.80 -1.77 9.87
N VAL A 71 9.77 -1.96 10.75
CA VAL A 71 10.33 -0.96 11.66
C VAL A 71 11.83 -0.86 11.46
N ARG A 72 12.46 0.21 11.94
CA ARG A 72 13.90 0.40 11.76
C ARG A 72 14.75 -0.54 12.61
N ASN A 73 14.29 -0.83 13.82
CA ASN A 73 15.05 -1.62 14.79
C ASN A 73 14.68 -3.10 14.73
N LEU A 74 15.68 -3.99 14.91
CA LEU A 74 15.45 -5.43 14.96
C LEU A 74 14.64 -5.84 16.21
N GLY A 75 13.75 -6.84 16.01
CA GLY A 75 13.08 -7.50 17.13
C GLY A 75 14.01 -8.33 18.02
N PRO A 76 13.46 -8.93 19.08
CA PRO A 76 12.03 -9.14 19.28
C PRO A 76 11.34 -7.90 19.86
N ARG A 77 10.16 -7.56 19.33
CA ARG A 77 9.30 -6.52 19.92
C ARG A 77 7.83 -6.76 19.55
N VAL A 78 6.96 -6.19 20.36
CA VAL A 78 5.52 -6.22 20.14
C VAL A 78 5.05 -4.81 19.83
N ILE A 79 4.43 -4.63 18.67
CA ILE A 79 3.72 -3.40 18.29
C ILE A 79 2.31 -3.52 18.84
N GLN A 80 1.92 -2.57 19.68
CA GLN A 80 0.57 -2.52 20.24
C GLN A 80 -0.42 -1.93 19.23
N PRO A 81 -1.73 -2.20 19.38
CA PRO A 81 -2.75 -1.53 18.58
C PRO A 81 -2.53 -0.01 18.52
N ASP A 82 -2.52 0.53 17.32
CA ASP A 82 -2.17 1.93 17.05
C ASP A 82 -2.83 2.43 15.77
N THR A 83 -2.82 3.75 15.59
CA THR A 83 -3.35 4.40 14.39
C THR A 83 -2.22 5.11 13.65
N PHE A 84 -1.94 4.67 12.43
CA PHE A 84 -0.92 5.25 11.57
C PHE A 84 -1.55 6.22 10.57
N LEU A 85 -1.10 7.45 10.54
CA LEU A 85 -1.45 8.40 9.48
C LEU A 85 -0.77 7.97 8.18
N ILE A 86 -1.54 7.82 7.10
CA ILE A 86 -1.01 7.61 5.75
C ILE A 86 -0.64 8.98 5.18
N THR A 87 0.65 9.28 5.15
CA THR A 87 1.16 10.57 4.65
C THR A 87 1.21 10.61 3.12
N SER A 88 1.50 9.48 2.49
CA SER A 88 1.40 9.28 1.05
C SER A 88 1.32 7.80 0.70
N SER A 89 0.90 7.50 -0.53
CA SER A 89 0.90 6.13 -1.06
C SER A 89 1.17 6.15 -2.56
N GLY A 90 1.70 5.04 -3.08
CA GLY A 90 1.99 4.91 -4.50
C GLY A 90 1.93 3.46 -4.97
N SER A 91 1.76 3.27 -6.30
CA SER A 91 1.88 1.96 -6.95
C SER A 91 3.10 1.99 -7.87
N GLN A 92 3.91 0.95 -7.79
CA GLN A 92 5.15 0.82 -8.54
C GLN A 92 5.31 -0.62 -9.05
N ARG A 93 6.30 -0.82 -9.91
CA ARG A 93 6.71 -2.14 -10.41
C ARG A 93 8.19 -2.14 -10.72
N ASP A 94 8.84 -3.28 -10.52
CA ASP A 94 10.24 -3.51 -10.88
C ASP A 94 10.47 -4.98 -11.32
N TRP A 95 11.64 -5.23 -11.88
CA TRP A 95 12.01 -6.58 -12.31
C TRP A 95 12.56 -7.39 -11.13
N VAL A 96 11.99 -8.57 -10.92
CA VAL A 96 12.59 -9.61 -10.07
C VAL A 96 13.57 -10.42 -10.90
N ASN A 97 13.13 -10.84 -12.10
CA ASN A 97 13.95 -11.59 -13.04
C ASN A 97 13.51 -11.25 -14.48
N GLN A 98 14.40 -10.64 -15.27
CA GLN A 98 14.13 -10.30 -16.67
C GLN A 98 14.29 -11.54 -17.57
N PRO A 99 13.39 -11.74 -18.55
CA PRO A 99 12.17 -10.97 -18.85
C PRO A 99 10.89 -11.57 -18.22
N SER A 100 11.02 -12.54 -17.31
CA SER A 100 9.93 -13.44 -16.94
C SER A 100 9.10 -12.98 -15.74
N THR A 101 9.69 -12.27 -14.77
CA THR A 101 9.02 -12.00 -13.50
C THR A 101 9.16 -10.55 -13.08
N MET A 102 8.03 -9.91 -12.86
CA MET A 102 7.92 -8.54 -12.37
C MET A 102 7.22 -8.52 -11.01
N ARG A 103 7.74 -7.71 -10.11
CA ARG A 103 7.10 -7.37 -8.84
C ARG A 103 6.20 -6.17 -9.06
N PHE A 104 4.92 -6.30 -8.68
CA PHE A 104 3.98 -5.20 -8.57
C PHE A 104 3.83 -4.89 -7.09
N TYR A 105 3.93 -3.63 -6.70
CA TYR A 105 3.81 -3.27 -5.30
C TYR A 105 3.14 -1.93 -5.07
N LYS A 106 2.55 -1.82 -3.89
CA LYS A 106 1.97 -0.60 -3.36
C LYS A 106 2.71 -0.25 -2.07
N VAL A 107 3.11 1.00 -1.94
CA VAL A 107 3.80 1.53 -0.77
C VAL A 107 2.90 2.50 -0.02
N PHE A 108 2.92 2.42 1.31
CA PHE A 108 2.22 3.32 2.22
C PHE A 108 3.24 3.94 3.16
N TYR A 109 3.41 5.24 3.09
CA TYR A 109 4.25 5.99 4.01
C TYR A 109 3.44 6.30 5.26
N LEU A 110 3.84 5.71 6.39
CA LEU A 110 3.12 5.73 7.64
C LEU A 110 3.81 6.65 8.66
N LYS A 111 3.01 7.25 9.54
CA LYS A 111 3.50 8.05 10.67
C LYS A 111 2.67 7.72 11.92
N SER A 112 3.36 7.49 13.04
CA SER A 112 2.78 7.37 14.37
C SER A 112 3.68 8.08 15.39
N GLU A 113 3.09 8.64 16.43
CA GLU A 113 3.82 9.22 17.56
C GLU A 113 4.32 8.11 18.52
N ARG A 114 3.59 7.00 18.60
CA ARG A 114 3.92 5.86 19.47
C ARG A 114 5.00 4.95 18.86
N GLU A 115 5.04 4.87 17.52
CA GLU A 115 5.98 4.07 16.76
C GLU A 115 6.77 4.97 15.79
N PRO A 116 7.70 5.81 16.32
CA PRO A 116 8.39 6.80 15.50
C PRO A 116 9.42 6.19 14.52
N ASP A 117 9.77 4.92 14.70
CA ASP A 117 10.69 4.17 13.85
C ASP A 117 9.98 3.30 12.80
N ILE A 118 8.66 3.52 12.60
CA ILE A 118 7.92 2.83 11.55
C ILE A 118 8.51 3.14 10.17
N MET A 119 8.67 2.11 9.38
CA MET A 119 9.09 2.20 7.99
C MET A 119 7.87 2.15 7.06
N PRO A 120 8.01 2.53 5.77
CA PRO A 120 6.92 2.35 4.83
C PRO A 120 6.46 0.90 4.76
N MET A 121 5.15 0.67 4.78
CA MET A 121 4.59 -0.65 4.54
C MET A 121 4.52 -0.92 3.04
N TYR A 122 4.97 -2.09 2.64
CA TYR A 122 4.91 -2.56 1.25
C TYR A 122 3.96 -3.74 1.13
N CYS A 123 3.01 -3.63 0.20
CA CYS A 123 2.18 -4.76 -0.22
C CYS A 123 2.55 -5.11 -1.66
N GLN A 124 2.91 -6.36 -1.92
CA GLN A 124 3.50 -6.79 -3.19
C GLN A 124 3.01 -8.15 -3.64
N TYR A 125 3.20 -8.45 -4.92
CA TYR A 125 3.17 -9.79 -5.49
C TYR A 125 4.00 -9.85 -6.77
N TRP A 126 4.43 -11.06 -7.15
CA TRP A 126 5.12 -11.32 -8.40
C TRP A 126 4.14 -11.79 -9.47
N SER A 127 4.40 -11.45 -10.71
CA SER A 127 3.60 -11.89 -11.85
C SER A 127 4.40 -11.83 -13.14
N ASP A 128 3.89 -12.49 -14.17
CA ASP A 128 4.32 -12.27 -15.54
C ASP A 128 4.04 -10.79 -15.93
N PRO A 129 4.98 -10.10 -16.58
CA PRO A 129 4.85 -8.68 -16.93
C PRO A 129 3.69 -8.37 -17.89
N LEU A 130 3.23 -9.34 -18.67
CA LEU A 130 2.14 -9.15 -19.65
C LEU A 130 0.76 -9.22 -19.00
N ILE A 131 0.61 -9.98 -17.94
CA ILE A 131 -0.69 -10.19 -17.27
C ILE A 131 -0.81 -9.51 -15.91
N GLY A 132 0.32 -9.20 -15.25
CA GLY A 132 0.34 -8.52 -13.96
C GLY A 132 -0.37 -7.17 -13.98
N ARG A 133 -1.00 -6.79 -12.87
CA ARG A 133 -1.76 -5.55 -12.71
C ARG A 133 -1.37 -4.85 -11.41
N PRO A 134 -1.52 -3.52 -11.33
CA PRO A 134 -1.37 -2.81 -10.06
C PRO A 134 -2.30 -3.37 -8.98
N ILE A 135 -1.77 -3.48 -7.76
CA ILE A 135 -2.53 -3.98 -6.60
C ILE A 135 -3.63 -2.99 -6.23
N THR A 136 -4.84 -3.48 -6.00
CA THR A 136 -5.97 -2.70 -5.48
C THR A 136 -5.91 -2.61 -3.95
N ILE A 137 -6.59 -1.62 -3.37
CA ILE A 137 -6.68 -1.53 -1.90
C ILE A 137 -7.48 -2.70 -1.31
N ARG A 138 -8.46 -3.22 -2.05
CA ARG A 138 -9.20 -4.42 -1.62
C ARG A 138 -8.28 -5.63 -1.45
N GLN A 139 -7.37 -5.88 -2.38
CA GLN A 139 -6.38 -6.95 -2.26
C GLN A 139 -5.42 -6.73 -1.08
N VAL A 140 -5.06 -5.48 -0.80
CA VAL A 140 -4.29 -5.13 0.40
C VAL A 140 -5.08 -5.46 1.66
N GLN A 141 -6.37 -5.09 1.73
CA GLN A 141 -7.24 -5.41 2.86
C GLN A 141 -7.36 -6.93 3.09
N GLU A 142 -7.49 -7.71 2.01
CA GLU A 142 -7.53 -9.18 2.08
C GLU A 142 -6.22 -9.76 2.63
N ALA A 143 -5.07 -9.24 2.21
CA ALA A 143 -3.77 -9.67 2.72
C ALA A 143 -3.56 -9.31 4.20
N LEU A 144 -4.01 -8.14 4.62
CA LEU A 144 -3.90 -7.64 6.00
C LEU A 144 -4.93 -8.27 6.95
N GLY A 145 -6.11 -8.65 6.43
CA GLY A 145 -7.21 -9.21 7.21
C GLY A 145 -7.64 -8.31 8.37
N ASP A 146 -8.00 -8.93 9.50
CA ASP A 146 -8.46 -8.23 10.71
C ASP A 146 -7.34 -7.52 11.48
N TYR A 147 -6.07 -7.72 11.09
CA TYR A 147 -4.95 -7.02 11.75
C TYR A 147 -4.99 -5.53 11.49
N PHE A 148 -5.40 -5.12 10.28
CA PHE A 148 -5.44 -3.71 9.92
C PHE A 148 -6.76 -3.30 9.27
N THR A 149 -7.19 -2.08 9.56
CA THR A 149 -8.34 -1.43 8.93
C THR A 149 -7.92 -0.11 8.30
N PHE A 150 -8.38 0.15 7.07
CA PHE A 150 -8.26 1.47 6.45
C PHE A 150 -9.43 2.35 6.87
N GLU A 151 -9.15 3.52 7.43
CA GLU A 151 -10.09 4.61 7.64
C GLU A 151 -9.81 5.70 6.60
N PHE A 152 -10.65 5.77 5.57
CA PHE A 152 -10.49 6.77 4.53
C PHE A 152 -11.02 8.12 4.99
N ALA A 153 -10.23 9.19 4.76
CA ALA A 153 -10.70 10.54 4.94
C ALA A 153 -11.83 10.85 3.93
N GLN A 154 -12.81 11.63 4.36
CA GLN A 154 -13.92 12.09 3.51
C GLN A 154 -13.54 13.34 2.74
#